data_7fde3b6eb9b6613c38f08f906ccb6a7e
#
_entry.id   7fde3b6eb9b6613c38f08f906ccb6a7e
#
_cell.length_a   1.000
_cell.length_b   1.000
_cell.length_c   1.000
_cell.angle_alpha   90.00
_cell.angle_beta   90.00
_cell.angle_gamma   90.00
#
_symmetry.space_group_name_H-M   'P 1'
#
loop_
_entity.id
_entity.type
_entity.pdbx_description
1 polymer ?
#
loop_
_entity_poly.entity_id
_entity_poly.type
_entity_poly.pdbx_seq_one_letter_code
_entity_poly.pdbx_strand_id
1 'polypeptide(L)'
;RVTGGTGPQAPPLSNVRLRVVHRKLLPNGRMGVESAVIVTGPDGYAEYSRGIPRFVGSDDLQVALSLGEAMEGLEGVSDELYIQVEALERLVREQSLQLSYTVVSRAKAIPTGILCIDVDRAGNPLDVSDCAAGILEILTEAGFTVRPIPADIPVSALSDREIIRQAASRYGAVIDRVIFGIARIDEFSESGGNYIVKVNGTVKAADLDSGEILYSSSAFKRSRAGTTRSAVSAAFKSLGREFGEELLSRLP
;
A
#
# COMPACT_ATOMS: atom_id res chain seq x y z
N ARG A 1 30.14 8.54 4.59
CA ARG A 1 31.58 8.60 4.33
C ARG A 1 32.32 7.70 5.32
N VAL A 2 33.26 6.90 4.82
CA VAL A 2 34.13 6.04 5.63
C VAL A 2 35.53 6.65 5.69
N THR A 3 36.10 6.73 6.87
CA THR A 3 37.42 7.34 7.10
C THR A 3 38.30 6.42 7.96
N GLY A 4 39.61 6.49 7.75
CA GLY A 4 40.61 5.71 8.48
C GLY A 4 40.97 6.27 9.86
N GLY A 5 39.98 6.82 10.58
CA GLY A 5 40.16 7.37 11.93
C GLY A 5 39.04 8.33 12.33
N THR A 6 39.14 8.86 13.54
CA THR A 6 38.21 9.84 14.09
C THR A 6 38.81 11.23 13.98
N GLY A 7 38.13 12.15 13.30
CA GLY A 7 38.53 13.55 13.21
C GLY A 7 38.35 14.13 11.81
N PRO A 8 38.32 15.47 11.70
CA PRO A 8 38.01 16.16 10.44
C PRO A 8 39.05 15.96 9.32
N GLN A 9 40.26 15.54 9.67
CA GLN A 9 41.34 15.27 8.72
C GLN A 9 41.62 13.78 8.47
N ALA A 10 40.79 12.88 8.98
CA ALA A 10 40.94 11.45 8.76
C ALA A 10 40.81 11.11 7.25
N PRO A 11 41.78 10.36 6.68
CA PRO A 11 41.79 10.06 5.26
C PRO A 11 40.55 9.24 4.87
N PRO A 12 39.99 9.48 3.66
CA PRO A 12 38.91 8.66 3.16
C PRO A 12 39.41 7.24 2.86
N LEU A 13 38.57 6.24 3.11
CA LEU A 13 38.86 4.86 2.75
C LEU A 13 38.04 4.45 1.54
N SER A 14 38.74 4.15 0.45
CA SER A 14 38.14 3.62 -0.78
C SER A 14 38.04 2.09 -0.74
N ASN A 15 37.17 1.54 -1.57
CA ASN A 15 36.94 0.10 -1.73
C ASN A 15 36.51 -0.62 -0.43
N VAL A 16 35.95 0.12 0.53
CA VAL A 16 35.37 -0.48 1.73
C VAL A 16 33.98 -1.02 1.41
N ARG A 17 33.79 -2.30 1.64
CA ARG A 17 32.47 -2.94 1.50
C ARG A 17 31.62 -2.67 2.71
N LEU A 18 30.44 -2.15 2.48
CA LEU A 18 29.43 -1.87 3.52
C LEU A 18 28.20 -2.72 3.25
N ARG A 19 27.69 -3.38 4.28
CA ARG A 19 26.42 -4.08 4.26
C ARG A 19 25.34 -3.15 4.78
N VAL A 20 24.34 -2.89 3.96
CA VAL A 20 23.14 -2.15 4.31
C VAL A 20 22.01 -3.15 4.58
N VAL A 21 21.35 -3.03 5.73
CA VAL A 21 20.25 -3.92 6.14
C VAL A 21 19.04 -3.09 6.51
N HIS A 22 17.87 -3.46 6.01
CA HIS A 22 16.58 -2.84 6.34
C HIS A 22 15.42 -3.82 6.19
N ARG A 23 14.25 -3.47 6.72
CA ARG A 23 13.04 -4.28 6.53
C ARG A 23 12.46 -4.11 5.14
N LYS A 24 11.76 -5.16 4.69
CA LYS A 24 11.01 -5.21 3.43
C LYS A 24 9.70 -5.95 3.64
N LEU A 25 8.62 -5.41 3.09
CA LEU A 25 7.35 -6.14 3.03
C LEU A 25 7.44 -7.21 1.93
N LEU A 26 7.28 -8.46 2.32
CA LEU A 26 7.28 -9.61 1.41
C LEU A 26 5.90 -9.75 0.71
N PRO A 27 5.82 -10.46 -0.45
CA PRO A 27 4.56 -10.67 -1.16
C PRO A 27 3.47 -11.36 -0.34
N ASN A 28 3.84 -12.11 0.69
CA ASN A 28 2.92 -12.79 1.60
C ASN A 28 2.42 -11.90 2.76
N GLY A 29 2.71 -10.58 2.73
CA GLY A 29 2.32 -9.62 3.76
C GLY A 29 3.16 -9.65 5.05
N ARG A 30 4.18 -10.50 5.13
CA ARG A 30 5.08 -10.55 6.29
C ARG A 30 6.26 -9.58 6.12
N MET A 31 6.77 -9.10 7.23
CA MET A 31 8.02 -8.33 7.24
C MET A 31 9.20 -9.29 7.12
N GLY A 32 10.04 -9.04 6.14
CA GLY A 32 11.34 -9.69 5.96
C GLY A 32 12.47 -8.70 6.11
N VAL A 33 13.69 -9.17 5.89
CA VAL A 33 14.92 -8.35 5.88
C VAL A 33 15.51 -8.37 4.47
N GLU A 34 15.90 -7.21 3.98
CA GLU A 34 16.65 -7.05 2.75
C GLU A 34 18.06 -6.55 3.09
N SER A 35 19.06 -7.10 2.43
CA SER A 35 20.45 -6.63 2.58
C SER A 35 21.07 -6.36 1.21
N ALA A 36 21.88 -5.31 1.14
CA ALA A 36 22.67 -4.95 -0.03
C ALA A 36 24.10 -4.67 0.39
N VAL A 37 25.05 -4.94 -0.50
CA VAL A 37 26.45 -4.56 -0.31
C VAL A 37 26.75 -3.39 -1.25
N ILE A 38 27.31 -2.32 -0.69
CA ILE A 38 27.77 -1.15 -1.41
C ILE A 38 29.26 -0.94 -1.14
N VAL A 39 29.96 -0.26 -2.05
CA VAL A 39 31.41 -0.06 -1.97
C VAL A 39 31.72 1.43 -1.98
N THR A 40 32.64 1.87 -1.13
CA THR A 40 33.08 3.28 -1.12
C THR A 40 33.93 3.63 -2.31
N GLY A 41 33.70 4.81 -2.87
CA GLY A 41 34.53 5.43 -3.89
C GLY A 41 35.87 5.96 -3.34
N PRO A 42 36.70 6.57 -4.21
CA PRO A 42 38.03 7.13 -3.84
C PRO A 42 37.94 8.21 -2.74
N ASP A 43 36.81 8.88 -2.63
CA ASP A 43 36.51 9.92 -1.65
C ASP A 43 35.94 9.38 -0.32
N GLY A 44 35.85 8.04 -0.21
CA GLY A 44 35.29 7.34 0.94
C GLY A 44 33.77 7.39 1.04
N TYR A 45 33.06 7.90 0.02
CA TYR A 45 31.60 7.91 -0.01
C TYR A 45 31.05 6.64 -0.66
N ALA A 46 29.94 6.17 -0.14
CA ALA A 46 29.08 5.19 -0.78
C ALA A 46 27.64 5.72 -0.72
N GLU A 47 26.89 5.50 -1.78
CA GLU A 47 25.48 5.88 -1.88
C GLU A 47 24.61 4.64 -1.93
N TYR A 48 23.54 4.65 -1.17
CA TYR A 48 22.51 3.62 -1.19
C TYR A 48 21.16 4.24 -1.46
N SER A 49 20.55 3.88 -2.57
CA SER A 49 19.20 4.30 -2.93
C SER A 49 18.24 3.15 -2.67
N ARG A 50 17.30 3.38 -1.77
CA ARG A 50 16.24 2.44 -1.45
C ARG A 50 15.01 2.75 -2.28
N GLY A 51 14.35 1.71 -2.80
CA GLY A 51 13.00 1.85 -3.36
C GLY A 51 11.98 2.30 -2.31
N ILE A 52 10.84 2.81 -2.77
CA ILE A 52 9.76 3.27 -1.89
C ILE A 52 9.29 2.11 -1.00
N PRO A 53 9.32 2.26 0.34
CA PRO A 53 8.85 1.23 1.25
C PRO A 53 7.34 0.98 1.08
N ARG A 54 6.95 -0.30 1.03
CA ARG A 54 5.54 -0.72 0.90
C ARG A 54 4.89 -1.02 2.26
N PHE A 55 5.34 -0.39 3.32
CA PHE A 55 4.77 -0.50 4.67
C PHE A 55 4.74 0.87 5.33
N VAL A 56 3.95 1.00 6.38
CA VAL A 56 3.84 2.21 7.22
C VAL A 56 4.37 1.88 8.60
N GLY A 57 5.08 2.83 9.22
CA GLY A 57 5.64 2.68 10.56
C GLY A 57 7.13 2.98 10.61
N SER A 58 7.71 2.79 11.79
CA SER A 58 9.13 3.04 12.03
C SER A 58 9.99 1.83 11.68
N ASP A 59 11.15 2.08 11.17
CA ASP A 59 12.17 1.07 10.85
C ASP A 59 13.57 1.68 11.00
N ASP A 60 14.57 0.81 11.07
CA ASP A 60 15.97 1.17 11.17
C ASP A 60 16.72 0.67 9.94
N LEU A 61 17.51 1.53 9.33
CA LEU A 61 18.49 1.17 8.33
C LEU A 61 19.83 1.01 9.04
N GLN A 62 20.40 -0.18 9.00
CA GLN A 62 21.71 -0.47 9.57
C GLN A 62 22.76 -0.50 8.46
N VAL A 63 23.89 0.16 8.71
CA VAL A 63 25.06 0.14 7.81
C VAL A 63 26.26 -0.31 8.64
N ALA A 64 26.85 -1.42 8.24
CA ALA A 64 28.03 -1.98 8.89
C ALA A 64 29.08 -2.39 7.86
N LEU A 65 30.32 -2.61 8.30
CA LEU A 65 31.34 -3.23 7.46
C LEU A 65 30.87 -4.62 7.01
N SER A 66 31.05 -4.94 5.74
CA SER A 66 30.76 -6.28 5.21
C SER A 66 32.02 -7.14 5.27
N LEU A 67 32.02 -8.09 6.17
CA LEU A 67 33.13 -9.03 6.35
C LEU A 67 32.95 -10.35 5.58
N GLY A 68 31.81 -10.55 4.89
CA GLY A 68 31.36 -11.83 4.34
C GLY A 68 32.45 -12.61 3.59
N GLU A 69 33.03 -12.03 2.52
CA GLU A 69 34.05 -12.73 1.74
C GLU A 69 35.38 -12.95 2.49
N ALA A 70 35.72 -12.06 3.42
CA ALA A 70 36.91 -12.24 4.26
C ALA A 70 36.73 -13.37 5.26
N MET A 71 35.46 -13.71 5.59
CA MET A 71 35.11 -14.75 6.57
C MET A 71 34.90 -16.12 5.91
N GLU A 72 34.51 -16.18 4.63
CA GLU A 72 34.29 -17.43 3.90
C GLU A 72 35.56 -18.33 3.80
N GLY A 73 36.74 -17.73 3.88
CA GLY A 73 38.01 -18.45 3.90
C GLY A 73 38.44 -19.00 5.28
N LEU A 74 37.65 -18.77 6.32
CA LEU A 74 37.99 -19.12 7.71
C LEU A 74 37.27 -20.38 8.20
N GLU A 75 36.59 -21.12 7.35
CA GLU A 75 36.02 -22.43 7.67
C GLU A 75 37.14 -23.43 8.02
N GLY A 76 37.11 -23.98 9.25
CA GLY A 76 38.09 -24.97 9.71
C GLY A 76 39.35 -24.44 10.39
N VAL A 77 39.36 -23.16 10.78
CA VAL A 77 40.47 -22.56 11.53
C VAL A 77 40.47 -22.96 13.03
N SER A 78 41.64 -22.75 13.69
CA SER A 78 41.82 -23.07 15.08
C SER A 78 40.91 -22.25 16.01
N ASP A 79 40.61 -22.77 17.20
CA ASP A 79 39.78 -22.12 18.23
C ASP A 79 40.27 -20.70 18.57
N GLU A 80 41.57 -20.47 18.54
CA GLU A 80 42.17 -19.15 18.80
C GLU A 80 41.81 -18.11 17.76
N LEU A 81 41.77 -18.50 16.48
CA LEU A 81 41.34 -17.63 15.38
C LEU A 81 39.84 -17.36 15.44
N TYR A 82 39.05 -18.35 15.86
CA TYR A 82 37.60 -18.19 16.01
C TYR A 82 37.25 -17.10 17.05
N ILE A 83 37.98 -17.05 18.19
CA ILE A 83 37.83 -16.01 19.19
C ILE A 83 38.12 -14.61 18.63
N GLN A 84 39.13 -14.50 17.76
CA GLN A 84 39.48 -13.22 17.14
C GLN A 84 38.41 -12.79 16.12
N VAL A 85 37.86 -13.73 15.37
CA VAL A 85 36.76 -13.51 14.44
C VAL A 85 35.52 -13.01 15.17
N GLU A 86 35.14 -13.67 16.26
CA GLU A 86 33.99 -13.27 17.09
C GLU A 86 34.18 -11.86 17.71
N ALA A 87 35.41 -11.54 18.13
CA ALA A 87 35.75 -10.20 18.60
C ALA A 87 35.64 -9.14 17.49
N LEU A 88 36.06 -9.46 16.26
CA LEU A 88 35.93 -8.58 15.10
C LEU A 88 34.47 -8.36 14.71
N GLU A 89 33.67 -9.41 14.67
CA GLU A 89 32.22 -9.29 14.42
C GLU A 89 31.51 -8.43 15.46
N ARG A 90 31.89 -8.54 16.72
CA ARG A 90 31.37 -7.69 17.77
C ARG A 90 31.74 -6.23 17.55
N LEU A 91 33.01 -5.93 17.25
CA LEU A 91 33.46 -4.57 16.92
C LEU A 91 32.71 -3.99 15.73
N VAL A 92 32.49 -4.77 14.68
CA VAL A 92 31.72 -4.33 13.49
C VAL A 92 30.27 -4.01 13.86
N ARG A 93 29.65 -4.80 14.72
CA ARG A 93 28.30 -4.52 15.23
C ARG A 93 28.25 -3.25 16.09
N GLU A 94 29.21 -3.06 16.98
CA GLU A 94 29.33 -1.88 17.84
C GLU A 94 29.59 -0.59 17.04
N GLN A 95 30.30 -0.70 15.90
CA GLN A 95 30.60 0.42 14.99
C GLN A 95 29.56 0.57 13.89
N SER A 96 28.49 -0.18 13.91
CA SER A 96 27.43 -0.04 12.90
C SER A 96 26.70 1.31 13.05
N LEU A 97 26.43 1.94 11.93
CA LEU A 97 25.57 3.12 11.86
C LEU A 97 24.11 2.66 11.81
N GLN A 98 23.29 3.14 12.72
CA GLN A 98 21.86 2.92 12.73
C GLN A 98 21.15 4.25 12.45
N LEU A 99 20.30 4.25 11.41
CA LEU A 99 19.51 5.40 10.99
C LEU A 99 18.03 5.04 11.12
N SER A 100 17.39 5.59 12.14
CA SER A 100 15.94 5.41 12.33
C SER A 100 15.17 6.33 11.39
N TYR A 101 14.13 5.82 10.77
CA TYR A 101 13.22 6.58 9.90
C TYR A 101 11.78 6.11 10.08
N THR A 102 10.84 6.97 9.71
CA THR A 102 9.41 6.63 9.75
C THR A 102 8.83 6.76 8.35
N VAL A 103 8.19 5.69 7.91
CA VAL A 103 7.41 5.68 6.67
C VAL A 103 5.99 6.10 7.00
N VAL A 104 5.57 7.20 6.42
CA VAL A 104 4.20 7.70 6.54
C VAL A 104 3.47 7.52 5.21
N SER A 105 2.29 6.92 5.25
CA SER A 105 1.44 6.86 4.07
C SER A 105 0.87 8.25 3.78
N ARG A 106 0.98 8.69 2.53
CA ARG A 106 0.28 9.88 2.02
C ARG A 106 -1.10 9.55 1.46
N ALA A 107 -1.51 8.29 1.50
CA ALA A 107 -2.78 7.83 0.93
C ALA A 107 -3.98 8.67 1.37
N LYS A 108 -4.00 9.08 2.64
CA LYS A 108 -5.07 9.91 3.23
C LYS A 108 -5.11 11.33 2.68
N ALA A 109 -3.95 11.89 2.32
CA ALA A 109 -3.83 13.26 1.80
C ALA A 109 -4.09 13.36 0.29
N ILE A 110 -4.08 12.24 -0.44
CA ILE A 110 -4.32 12.21 -1.88
C ILE A 110 -5.81 12.48 -2.16
N PRO A 111 -6.15 13.57 -2.86
CA PRO A 111 -7.54 13.85 -3.24
C PRO A 111 -8.12 12.71 -4.07
N THR A 112 -9.16 12.07 -3.54
CA THR A 112 -9.72 10.85 -4.12
C THR A 112 -11.20 11.03 -4.46
N GLY A 113 -11.57 10.76 -5.71
CA GLY A 113 -12.96 10.74 -6.17
C GLY A 113 -13.59 9.37 -6.02
N ILE A 114 -14.87 9.30 -5.63
CA ILE A 114 -15.64 8.05 -5.55
C ILE A 114 -16.70 8.05 -6.64
N LEU A 115 -16.64 7.06 -7.55
CA LEU A 115 -17.53 6.82 -8.67
C LEU A 115 -18.03 5.36 -8.64
N CYS A 116 -18.88 5.04 -7.68
CA CYS A 116 -19.56 3.74 -7.63
C CYS A 116 -21.02 3.92 -8.03
N ILE A 117 -21.54 3.01 -8.83
CA ILE A 117 -22.95 2.98 -9.24
C ILE A 117 -23.62 1.71 -8.72
N ASP A 118 -24.83 1.87 -8.20
CA ASP A 118 -25.68 0.76 -7.82
C ASP A 118 -26.62 0.47 -8.99
N VAL A 119 -26.77 -0.81 -9.33
CA VAL A 119 -27.66 -1.23 -10.43
C VAL A 119 -28.64 -2.29 -9.98
N ASP A 120 -29.80 -2.33 -10.61
CA ASP A 120 -30.80 -3.36 -10.41
C ASP A 120 -30.36 -4.72 -10.99
N ARG A 121 -31.23 -5.73 -10.94
CA ARG A 121 -30.96 -7.06 -11.52
C ARG A 121 -30.82 -7.04 -13.04
N ALA A 122 -31.49 -6.08 -13.71
CA ALA A 122 -31.41 -5.91 -15.16
C ALA A 122 -30.15 -5.11 -15.59
N GLY A 123 -29.45 -4.50 -14.63
CA GLY A 123 -28.27 -3.66 -14.89
C GLY A 123 -28.60 -2.18 -15.07
N ASN A 124 -29.84 -1.76 -14.78
CA ASN A 124 -30.21 -0.36 -14.84
C ASN A 124 -29.68 0.37 -13.59
N PRO A 125 -29.07 1.57 -13.76
CA PRO A 125 -28.64 2.37 -12.63
C PRO A 125 -29.80 2.74 -11.69
N LEU A 126 -29.55 2.71 -10.39
CA LEU A 126 -30.44 3.27 -9.39
C LEU A 126 -30.16 4.77 -9.20
N ASP A 127 -31.16 5.52 -8.76
CA ASP A 127 -31.06 6.98 -8.58
C ASP A 127 -30.03 7.40 -7.52
N VAL A 128 -29.73 6.52 -6.59
CA VAL A 128 -28.82 6.76 -5.45
C VAL A 128 -27.82 5.63 -5.38
N SER A 129 -26.55 5.95 -5.17
CA SER A 129 -25.52 4.95 -4.89
C SER A 129 -25.23 4.87 -3.39
N ASP A 130 -25.92 3.94 -2.72
CA ASP A 130 -25.69 3.62 -1.31
C ASP A 130 -24.32 2.95 -1.09
N CYS A 131 -23.81 2.22 -2.10
CA CYS A 131 -22.47 1.65 -2.07
C CYS A 131 -21.40 2.76 -2.02
N ALA A 132 -21.50 3.77 -2.89
CA ALA A 132 -20.60 4.92 -2.84
C ALA A 132 -20.67 5.65 -1.48
N ALA A 133 -21.87 5.81 -0.94
CA ALA A 133 -22.06 6.43 0.37
C ALA A 133 -21.40 5.62 1.51
N GLY A 134 -21.45 4.29 1.45
CA GLY A 134 -20.79 3.42 2.42
C GLY A 134 -19.25 3.53 2.36
N ILE A 135 -18.67 3.57 1.15
CA ILE A 135 -17.23 3.80 0.97
C ILE A 135 -16.82 5.17 1.51
N LEU A 136 -17.59 6.21 1.15
CA LEU A 136 -17.33 7.60 1.57
C LEU A 136 -17.31 7.72 3.08
N GLU A 137 -18.30 7.12 3.78
CA GLU A 137 -18.41 7.13 5.24
C GLU A 137 -17.11 6.61 5.90
N ILE A 138 -16.70 5.39 5.54
CA ILE A 138 -15.51 4.74 6.13
C ILE A 138 -14.23 5.50 5.85
N LEU A 139 -14.01 5.95 4.61
CA LEU A 139 -12.79 6.67 4.24
C LEU A 139 -12.74 8.06 4.88
N THR A 140 -13.88 8.76 5.00
CA THR A 140 -13.96 10.06 5.68
C THR A 140 -13.68 9.93 7.17
N GLU A 141 -14.29 8.95 7.86
CA GLU A 141 -14.03 8.67 9.28
C GLU A 141 -12.55 8.35 9.55
N ALA A 142 -11.88 7.71 8.61
CA ALA A 142 -10.45 7.41 8.69
C ALA A 142 -9.55 8.61 8.33
N GLY A 143 -10.10 9.75 7.93
CA GLY A 143 -9.38 10.97 7.62
C GLY A 143 -8.79 11.03 6.20
N PHE A 144 -9.35 10.28 5.25
CA PHE A 144 -9.00 10.41 3.84
C PHE A 144 -9.64 11.67 3.22
N THR A 145 -8.92 12.30 2.29
CA THR A 145 -9.44 13.40 1.47
C THR A 145 -10.26 12.83 0.33
N VAL A 146 -11.52 12.52 0.59
CA VAL A 146 -12.43 11.88 -0.37
C VAL A 146 -13.62 12.77 -0.71
N ARG A 147 -14.14 12.63 -1.92
CA ARG A 147 -15.37 13.28 -2.37
C ARG A 147 -16.15 12.39 -3.34
N PRO A 148 -17.48 12.45 -3.32
CA PRO A 148 -18.25 11.83 -4.39
C PRO A 148 -18.03 12.64 -5.67
N ILE A 149 -17.95 11.94 -6.81
CA ILE A 149 -17.98 12.58 -8.13
C ILE A 149 -19.27 12.18 -8.85
N PRO A 150 -19.80 13.03 -9.74
CA PRO A 150 -21.03 12.72 -10.46
C PRO A 150 -20.95 11.42 -11.23
N ALA A 151 -22.06 10.68 -11.29
CA ALA A 151 -22.16 9.43 -12.05
C ALA A 151 -22.39 9.70 -13.57
N ASP A 152 -21.66 10.67 -14.12
CA ASP A 152 -21.72 11.07 -15.53
C ASP A 152 -20.77 10.28 -16.44
N ILE A 153 -19.98 9.37 -15.85
CA ILE A 153 -19.15 8.40 -16.56
C ILE A 153 -19.90 7.06 -16.53
N PRO A 154 -20.23 6.46 -17.69
CA PRO A 154 -21.00 5.21 -17.74
C PRO A 154 -20.13 4.00 -17.38
N VAL A 155 -19.83 3.82 -16.10
CA VAL A 155 -18.91 2.78 -15.55
C VAL A 155 -19.29 1.37 -16.03
N SER A 156 -20.57 1.09 -16.23
CA SER A 156 -21.04 -0.23 -16.69
C SER A 156 -20.75 -0.53 -18.17
N ALA A 157 -20.47 0.49 -18.97
CA ALA A 157 -20.32 0.37 -20.42
C ALA A 157 -18.87 0.56 -20.90
N LEU A 158 -17.96 0.96 -20.02
CA LEU A 158 -16.59 1.33 -20.37
C LEU A 158 -15.57 0.34 -19.78
N SER A 159 -14.42 0.24 -20.44
CA SER A 159 -13.25 -0.43 -19.89
C SER A 159 -12.64 0.40 -18.74
N ASP A 160 -11.91 -0.26 -17.83
CA ASP A 160 -11.21 0.41 -16.73
C ASP A 160 -10.35 1.59 -17.24
N ARG A 161 -9.59 1.36 -18.31
CA ARG A 161 -8.73 2.39 -18.91
C ARG A 161 -9.50 3.61 -19.40
N GLU A 162 -10.68 3.40 -19.94
CA GLU A 162 -11.54 4.50 -20.43
C GLU A 162 -12.18 5.25 -19.27
N ILE A 163 -12.59 4.54 -18.21
CA ILE A 163 -13.09 5.15 -16.97
C ILE A 163 -12.02 6.06 -16.37
N ILE A 164 -10.79 5.54 -16.19
CA ILE A 164 -9.66 6.29 -15.63
C ILE A 164 -9.36 7.52 -16.50
N ARG A 165 -9.29 7.36 -17.82
CA ARG A 165 -9.04 8.46 -18.74
C ARG A 165 -10.13 9.54 -18.69
N GLN A 166 -11.40 9.15 -18.60
CA GLN A 166 -12.51 10.11 -18.49
C GLN A 166 -12.51 10.79 -17.13
N ALA A 167 -12.21 10.07 -16.05
CA ALA A 167 -12.07 10.65 -14.72
C ALA A 167 -10.92 11.67 -14.67
N ALA A 168 -9.75 11.33 -15.21
CA ALA A 168 -8.61 12.24 -15.32
C ALA A 168 -8.96 13.50 -16.13
N SER A 169 -9.62 13.35 -17.28
CA SER A 169 -10.00 14.48 -18.15
C SER A 169 -11.02 15.42 -17.50
N ARG A 170 -11.99 14.90 -16.74
CA ARG A 170 -13.08 15.70 -16.16
C ARG A 170 -12.75 16.22 -14.77
N TYR A 171 -12.03 15.44 -13.97
CA TYR A 171 -11.86 15.67 -12.55
C TYR A 171 -10.39 15.78 -12.11
N GLY A 172 -9.41 15.54 -12.98
CA GLY A 172 -7.97 15.56 -12.65
C GLY A 172 -7.45 16.90 -12.12
N ALA A 173 -8.22 18.00 -12.26
CA ALA A 173 -7.89 19.27 -11.60
C ALA A 173 -8.19 19.29 -10.09
N VAL A 174 -8.97 18.31 -9.57
CA VAL A 174 -9.48 18.30 -8.20
C VAL A 174 -9.32 16.96 -7.48
N ILE A 175 -8.93 15.90 -8.21
CA ILE A 175 -8.61 14.58 -7.66
C ILE A 175 -7.39 14.00 -8.39
N ASP A 176 -6.56 13.27 -7.65
CA ASP A 176 -5.39 12.55 -8.17
C ASP A 176 -5.63 11.04 -8.23
N ARG A 177 -6.68 10.56 -7.55
CA ARG A 177 -7.06 9.16 -7.48
C ARG A 177 -8.57 9.00 -7.69
N VAL A 178 -8.98 7.92 -8.36
CA VAL A 178 -10.39 7.55 -8.47
C VAL A 178 -10.64 6.16 -7.89
N ILE A 179 -11.70 6.03 -7.09
CA ILE A 179 -12.29 4.76 -6.69
C ILE A 179 -13.54 4.60 -7.54
N PHE A 180 -13.62 3.53 -8.34
CA PHE A 180 -14.75 3.30 -9.22
C PHE A 180 -15.22 1.84 -9.14
N GLY A 181 -16.51 1.62 -9.42
CA GLY A 181 -17.05 0.28 -9.32
C GLY A 181 -18.53 0.19 -9.62
N ILE A 182 -19.02 -1.04 -9.59
CA ILE A 182 -20.43 -1.38 -9.81
C ILE A 182 -20.86 -2.32 -8.71
N ALA A 183 -22.00 -2.03 -8.09
CA ALA A 183 -22.70 -2.93 -7.19
C ALA A 183 -24.05 -3.29 -7.81
N ARG A 184 -24.44 -4.57 -7.78
CA ARG A 184 -25.63 -5.10 -8.41
C ARG A 184 -26.47 -5.91 -7.45
N ILE A 185 -27.80 -5.83 -7.58
CA ILE A 185 -28.71 -6.77 -6.92
C ILE A 185 -28.57 -8.15 -7.60
N ASP A 186 -28.14 -9.13 -6.82
CA ASP A 186 -28.00 -10.54 -7.25
C ASP A 186 -29.28 -11.33 -6.97
N GLU A 187 -29.73 -11.31 -5.71
CA GLU A 187 -30.93 -12.02 -5.25
C GLU A 187 -31.89 -11.06 -4.55
N PHE A 188 -33.17 -11.29 -4.79
CA PHE A 188 -34.25 -10.60 -4.09
C PHE A 188 -35.35 -11.60 -3.76
N SER A 189 -35.75 -11.65 -2.51
CA SER A 189 -36.85 -12.50 -2.05
C SER A 189 -37.63 -11.84 -0.92
N GLU A 190 -38.91 -12.25 -0.76
CA GLU A 190 -39.75 -11.87 0.33
C GLU A 190 -40.11 -13.11 1.16
N SER A 191 -40.01 -13.01 2.48
CA SER A 191 -40.35 -14.10 3.39
C SER A 191 -40.83 -13.55 4.73
N GLY A 192 -42.06 -13.92 5.12
CA GLY A 192 -42.65 -13.55 6.41
C GLY A 192 -42.73 -12.04 6.65
N GLY A 193 -43.11 -11.26 5.62
CA GLY A 193 -43.20 -9.80 5.69
C GLY A 193 -41.86 -9.06 5.73
N ASN A 194 -40.78 -9.76 5.44
CA ASN A 194 -39.43 -9.16 5.31
C ASN A 194 -38.87 -9.38 3.91
N TYR A 195 -38.13 -8.39 3.43
CA TYR A 195 -37.43 -8.42 2.17
C TYR A 195 -35.99 -8.78 2.42
N ILE A 196 -35.48 -9.76 1.67
CA ILE A 196 -34.08 -10.22 1.73
C ILE A 196 -33.44 -9.87 0.39
N VAL A 197 -32.36 -9.10 0.45
CA VAL A 197 -31.61 -8.63 -0.73
C VAL A 197 -30.17 -9.07 -0.59
N LYS A 198 -29.64 -9.70 -1.63
CA LYS A 198 -28.22 -9.95 -1.79
C LYS A 198 -27.69 -9.08 -2.93
N VAL A 199 -26.61 -8.38 -2.65
CA VAL A 199 -25.89 -7.57 -3.62
C VAL A 199 -24.47 -8.10 -3.77
N ASN A 200 -23.94 -8.03 -4.98
CA ASN A 200 -22.51 -8.23 -5.24
C ASN A 200 -21.94 -7.00 -5.93
N GLY A 201 -20.64 -6.83 -5.86
CA GLY A 201 -20.00 -5.70 -6.52
C GLY A 201 -18.51 -5.89 -6.68
N THR A 202 -17.95 -5.01 -7.49
CA THR A 202 -16.52 -4.86 -7.69
C THR A 202 -16.15 -3.41 -7.49
N VAL A 203 -15.00 -3.18 -6.85
CA VAL A 203 -14.41 -1.85 -6.67
C VAL A 203 -12.95 -1.88 -7.08
N LYS A 204 -12.50 -0.80 -7.71
CA LYS A 204 -11.11 -0.57 -8.09
C LYS A 204 -10.70 0.83 -7.66
N ALA A 205 -9.43 0.97 -7.29
CA ALA A 205 -8.81 2.28 -7.09
C ALA A 205 -7.67 2.44 -8.10
N ALA A 206 -7.60 3.60 -8.75
CA ALA A 206 -6.59 3.90 -9.74
C ALA A 206 -5.98 5.28 -9.51
N ASP A 207 -4.71 5.41 -9.81
CA ASP A 207 -4.00 6.67 -9.91
C ASP A 207 -4.31 7.32 -11.27
N LEU A 208 -4.64 8.60 -11.29
CA LEU A 208 -5.06 9.29 -12.50
C LEU A 208 -3.89 9.73 -13.39
N ASP A 209 -2.72 9.97 -12.83
CA ASP A 209 -1.54 10.38 -13.58
C ASP A 209 -0.92 9.21 -14.34
N SER A 210 -0.70 8.10 -13.66
CA SER A 210 -0.09 6.91 -14.25
C SER A 210 -1.11 6.00 -14.97
N GLY A 211 -2.39 6.10 -14.61
CA GLY A 211 -3.43 5.17 -15.05
C GLY A 211 -3.32 3.77 -14.42
N GLU A 212 -2.49 3.59 -13.41
CA GLU A 212 -2.26 2.31 -12.74
C GLU A 212 -3.44 1.97 -11.80
N ILE A 213 -3.90 0.72 -11.86
CA ILE A 213 -4.85 0.18 -10.88
C ILE A 213 -4.07 -0.22 -9.63
N LEU A 214 -4.25 0.55 -8.56
CA LEU A 214 -3.59 0.35 -7.28
C LEU A 214 -4.24 -0.77 -6.45
N TYR A 215 -5.54 -0.97 -6.64
CA TYR A 215 -6.32 -1.95 -5.88
C TYR A 215 -7.54 -2.42 -6.67
N SER A 216 -7.95 -3.67 -6.45
CA SER A 216 -9.17 -4.25 -7.00
C SER A 216 -9.72 -5.30 -6.03
N SER A 217 -11.02 -5.25 -5.75
CA SER A 217 -11.73 -6.24 -4.93
C SER A 217 -13.11 -6.53 -5.45
N SER A 218 -13.65 -7.68 -5.02
CA SER A 218 -15.03 -8.10 -5.25
C SER A 218 -15.60 -8.70 -3.97
N ALA A 219 -16.81 -8.29 -3.61
CA ALA A 219 -17.48 -8.75 -2.41
C ALA A 219 -18.98 -8.88 -2.61
N PHE A 220 -19.67 -9.46 -1.65
CA PHE A 220 -21.14 -9.52 -1.60
C PHE A 220 -21.66 -9.27 -0.19
N LYS A 221 -22.87 -8.72 -0.11
CA LYS A 221 -23.59 -8.55 1.15
C LYS A 221 -25.04 -8.99 1.02
N ARG A 222 -25.60 -9.43 2.16
CA ARG A 222 -27.01 -9.76 2.28
C ARG A 222 -27.62 -8.91 3.40
N SER A 223 -28.78 -8.34 3.14
CA SER A 223 -29.54 -7.57 4.12
C SER A 223 -30.99 -8.05 4.19
N ARG A 224 -31.62 -7.82 5.35
CA ARG A 224 -33.05 -8.12 5.60
C ARG A 224 -33.68 -6.89 6.24
N ALA A 225 -34.84 -6.47 5.72
CA ALA A 225 -35.60 -5.37 6.30
C ALA A 225 -37.11 -5.51 6.03
N GLY A 226 -37.94 -4.75 6.75
CA GLY A 226 -39.38 -4.75 6.60
C GLY A 226 -39.90 -4.05 5.34
N THR A 227 -39.04 -3.35 4.59
CA THR A 227 -39.39 -2.74 3.30
C THR A 227 -38.33 -3.03 2.26
N THR A 228 -38.74 -3.12 0.99
CA THR A 228 -37.82 -3.29 -0.14
C THR A 228 -36.72 -2.23 -0.16
N ARG A 229 -37.11 -0.95 -0.04
CA ARG A 229 -36.18 0.16 -0.07
C ARG A 229 -35.11 0.07 1.01
N SER A 230 -35.53 -0.22 2.26
CA SER A 230 -34.58 -0.36 3.37
C SER A 230 -33.66 -1.57 3.22
N ALA A 231 -34.15 -2.69 2.69
CA ALA A 231 -33.34 -3.88 2.45
C ALA A 231 -32.29 -3.64 1.37
N VAL A 232 -32.68 -3.01 0.27
CA VAL A 232 -31.79 -2.65 -0.85
C VAL A 232 -30.72 -1.66 -0.38
N SER A 233 -31.12 -0.53 0.20
CA SER A 233 -30.19 0.49 0.70
C SER A 233 -29.21 -0.07 1.73
N ALA A 234 -29.69 -0.85 2.70
CA ALA A 234 -28.83 -1.47 3.71
C ALA A 234 -27.83 -2.47 3.12
N ALA A 235 -28.22 -3.24 2.09
CA ALA A 235 -27.32 -4.19 1.42
C ALA A 235 -26.20 -3.47 0.69
N PHE A 236 -26.53 -2.46 -0.13
CA PHE A 236 -25.53 -1.67 -0.86
C PHE A 236 -24.63 -0.88 0.07
N LYS A 237 -25.19 -0.21 1.08
CA LYS A 237 -24.39 0.55 2.05
C LYS A 237 -23.44 -0.36 2.84
N SER A 238 -23.88 -1.54 3.25
CA SER A 238 -23.04 -2.53 3.93
C SER A 238 -21.91 -3.04 3.03
N LEU A 239 -22.17 -3.25 1.73
CA LEU A 239 -21.16 -3.62 0.76
C LEU A 239 -20.12 -2.49 0.59
N GLY A 240 -20.59 -1.25 0.49
CA GLY A 240 -19.71 -0.09 0.39
C GLY A 240 -18.81 0.10 1.61
N ARG A 241 -19.33 -0.15 2.82
CA ARG A 241 -18.52 -0.11 4.06
C ARG A 241 -17.43 -1.17 4.05
N GLU A 242 -17.72 -2.40 3.62
CA GLU A 242 -16.69 -3.45 3.47
C GLU A 242 -15.61 -3.04 2.48
N PHE A 243 -15.97 -2.52 1.32
CA PHE A 243 -15.00 -1.97 0.38
C PHE A 243 -14.17 -0.83 0.97
N GLY A 244 -14.80 0.05 1.75
CA GLY A 244 -14.11 1.11 2.48
C GLY A 244 -13.06 0.57 3.45
N GLU A 245 -13.40 -0.43 4.25
CA GLU A 245 -12.50 -1.09 5.21
C GLU A 245 -11.31 -1.77 4.50
N GLU A 246 -11.55 -2.44 3.37
CA GLU A 246 -10.48 -3.04 2.57
C GLU A 246 -9.56 -1.97 1.97
N LEU A 247 -10.13 -0.89 1.42
CA LEU A 247 -9.37 0.23 0.86
C LEU A 247 -8.47 0.89 1.92
N LEU A 248 -8.92 1.05 3.17
CA LEU A 248 -8.11 1.57 4.28
C LEU A 248 -6.80 0.80 4.48
N SER A 249 -6.84 -0.50 4.30
CA SER A 249 -5.70 -1.39 4.55
C SER A 249 -4.80 -1.60 3.33
N ARG A 250 -5.28 -1.24 2.14
CA ARG A 250 -4.64 -1.60 0.87
C ARG A 250 -4.19 -0.43 0.03
N LEU A 251 -4.76 0.77 0.21
CA LEU A 251 -4.33 1.95 -0.54
C LEU A 251 -2.93 2.40 -0.08
N PRO A 252 -1.98 2.56 -1.02
CA PRO A 252 -0.63 3.01 -0.75
C PRO A 252 -0.55 4.49 -0.39
#